data_90af67a6c0cf74ca6c6ddac7331ce7e3
#
_entry.id   90af67a6c0cf74ca6c6ddac7331ce7e3
#
_cell.length_a   1.000
_cell.length_b   1.000
_cell.length_c   1.000
_cell.angle_alpha   90.00
_cell.angle_beta   90.00
_cell.angle_gamma   90.00
#
_symmetry.space_group_name_H-M   'P 1'
#
loop_
_entity.id
_entity.type
_entity.pdbx_description
1 polymer ?
#
loop_
_entity_poly.entity_id
_entity_poly.type
_entity_poly.pdbx_seq_one_letter_code
_entity_poly.pdbx_strand_id
1 'polypeptide(L)'
;MFKKISKKVIPFAVVSSLAITAMVSGPALSSADSKKEDDKKIKNVIFLIGDGMGLSYTSAYRYMKDDPKTPVKEKTEFDKYFVGTQMTYPEDEHQNITDSASAATAMSAGVKTYNAAIAVDNDFTDVKTVLEAAKENGKSTGLVATSEITHATPAAYGAHDISRKNMDAIANDYFDDLVNKKHKIDVLLGGGLSNFVRKDRNLTEEFKKEGYSYVTDRESLLKDTNNQILGLFAPGGLDKAIDRNEKTPSLQDMTKAAIQRLSKNKNGFFLMVEGSQIDWAGHDNDVVGSMSEMADFEKAFKEAIDFAKKDGNTLVVATADHSTGGFSIGANGIYNFDVNPIKAAKRTPDFMAAEILGGATVEETLKKYIDLQLTDDEIKSVKDAAATKDQTKTDNAIEAIFNARSYTGWTTGGHTGEDVPVYAFGPGKEKFAGLIDNTDNAKIIFNMIEGKNK
;
A
#
# COMPACT_ATOMS: atom_id res chain seq x y z
N MET A 1 -7.42 -49.87 -41.32
CA MET A 1 -8.44 -49.46 -42.26
C MET A 1 -8.43 -47.91 -42.36
N PHE A 2 -7.57 -47.41 -43.24
CA PHE A 2 -7.34 -45.95 -43.38
C PHE A 2 -8.30 -45.38 -44.46
N LYS A 3 -9.17 -44.41 -44.11
CA LYS A 3 -9.93 -43.66 -45.10
C LYS A 3 -9.18 -42.43 -45.53
N LYS A 4 -8.82 -42.38 -46.79
CA LYS A 4 -8.25 -41.20 -47.51
C LYS A 4 -9.33 -40.10 -47.60
N ILE A 5 -8.99 -38.89 -47.20
CA ILE A 5 -9.75 -37.66 -47.46
C ILE A 5 -9.05 -36.92 -48.60
N SER A 6 -9.76 -36.74 -49.70
CA SER A 6 -9.29 -36.04 -50.89
C SER A 6 -9.29 -34.51 -50.71
N LYS A 7 -8.19 -33.88 -51.08
CA LYS A 7 -8.07 -32.42 -51.21
C LYS A 7 -8.78 -31.92 -52.44
N LYS A 8 -9.80 -31.09 -52.30
CA LYS A 8 -10.34 -30.27 -53.43
C LYS A 8 -9.57 -28.94 -53.44
N VAL A 9 -8.94 -28.67 -54.57
CA VAL A 9 -8.28 -27.42 -54.92
C VAL A 9 -9.35 -26.50 -55.52
N ILE A 10 -9.50 -25.28 -54.99
CA ILE A 10 -10.34 -24.21 -55.53
C ILE A 10 -9.41 -23.16 -56.16
N PRO A 11 -9.59 -22.75 -57.40
CA PRO A 11 -8.72 -21.78 -58.03
C PRO A 11 -9.03 -20.35 -57.58
N PHE A 12 -7.96 -19.59 -57.31
CA PHE A 12 -7.99 -18.17 -57.03
C PHE A 12 -8.26 -17.40 -58.32
N ALA A 13 -9.36 -16.63 -58.34
CA ALA A 13 -9.61 -15.63 -59.35
C ALA A 13 -9.04 -14.28 -58.88
N VAL A 14 -8.11 -13.75 -59.66
CA VAL A 14 -7.54 -12.40 -59.45
C VAL A 14 -8.55 -11.39 -60.00
N VAL A 15 -9.14 -10.57 -59.14
CA VAL A 15 -9.89 -9.39 -59.52
C VAL A 15 -9.06 -8.17 -59.24
N SER A 16 -8.58 -7.53 -60.31
CA SER A 16 -7.94 -6.23 -60.28
C SER A 16 -9.00 -5.14 -60.11
N SER A 17 -9.03 -4.48 -58.94
CA SER A 17 -9.87 -3.30 -58.71
C SER A 17 -9.02 -2.03 -58.64
N LEU A 18 -9.37 -1.10 -59.52
CA LEU A 18 -8.83 0.27 -59.60
C LEU A 18 -9.00 0.99 -58.24
N ALA A 19 -7.92 1.60 -57.80
CA ALA A 19 -7.92 2.51 -56.66
C ALA A 19 -8.53 3.86 -57.10
N ILE A 20 -9.69 4.19 -56.53
CA ILE A 20 -10.20 5.57 -56.49
C ILE A 20 -9.77 6.19 -55.18
N THR A 21 -8.81 7.09 -55.23
CA THR A 21 -8.37 7.89 -54.09
C THR A 21 -9.41 8.98 -53.80
N ALA A 22 -10.33 8.75 -52.88
CA ALA A 22 -11.15 9.80 -52.31
C ALA A 22 -10.37 10.42 -51.12
N MET A 23 -9.85 11.62 -51.28
CA MET A 23 -9.37 12.45 -50.19
C MET A 23 -10.55 12.83 -49.29
N VAL A 24 -10.72 12.13 -48.19
CA VAL A 24 -11.55 12.60 -47.06
C VAL A 24 -10.65 13.42 -46.15
N SER A 25 -10.77 14.74 -46.25
CA SER A 25 -10.22 15.67 -45.27
C SER A 25 -11.05 15.53 -43.98
N GLY A 26 -10.64 14.62 -43.11
CA GLY A 26 -11.10 14.59 -41.73
C GLY A 26 -10.51 15.78 -40.97
N PRO A 27 -11.22 16.35 -39.98
CA PRO A 27 -10.67 17.43 -39.18
C PRO A 27 -9.42 16.93 -38.44
N ALA A 28 -8.31 17.64 -38.63
CA ALA A 28 -7.11 17.42 -37.85
C ALA A 28 -7.47 17.58 -36.35
N LEU A 29 -7.46 16.49 -35.62
CA LEU A 29 -7.45 16.53 -34.15
C LEU A 29 -6.22 17.32 -33.75
N SER A 30 -6.45 18.53 -33.27
CA SER A 30 -5.40 19.43 -32.85
C SER A 30 -4.61 18.79 -31.69
N SER A 31 -3.33 18.52 -31.92
CA SER A 31 -2.34 18.13 -30.94
C SER A 31 -1.98 19.28 -29.96
N ALA A 32 -2.92 20.22 -29.75
CA ALA A 32 -2.68 21.44 -28.96
C ALA A 32 -2.95 21.26 -27.46
N ASP A 33 -3.65 20.17 -27.04
CA ASP A 33 -3.94 19.95 -25.63
C ASP A 33 -2.86 19.14 -24.86
N SER A 34 -2.03 18.35 -25.56
CA SER A 34 -0.96 17.58 -24.90
C SER A 34 0.24 18.43 -24.43
N LYS A 35 0.49 19.57 -25.10
CA LYS A 35 1.62 20.47 -24.73
C LYS A 35 1.35 21.40 -23.54
N LYS A 36 0.11 21.54 -23.08
CA LYS A 36 -0.22 22.40 -21.93
C LYS A 36 -0.18 21.68 -20.58
N GLU A 37 -0.16 20.35 -20.55
CA GLU A 37 -0.04 19.58 -19.29
C GLU A 37 1.41 19.41 -18.86
N ASP A 38 2.36 19.35 -19.80
CA ASP A 38 3.80 19.13 -19.52
C ASP A 38 4.52 20.30 -18.84
N ASP A 39 3.97 21.53 -18.87
CA ASP A 39 4.60 22.74 -18.30
C ASP A 39 4.18 23.04 -16.86
N LYS A 40 3.32 22.25 -16.24
CA LYS A 40 2.93 22.46 -14.84
C LYS A 40 4.06 22.01 -13.92
N LYS A 41 4.66 22.96 -13.20
CA LYS A 41 5.71 22.68 -12.23
C LYS A 41 5.16 21.80 -11.09
N ILE A 42 5.71 20.61 -10.93
CA ILE A 42 5.39 19.72 -9.81
C ILE A 42 5.88 20.38 -8.52
N LYS A 43 4.94 20.67 -7.62
CA LYS A 43 5.24 21.23 -6.30
C LYS A 43 5.20 20.18 -5.23
N ASN A 44 4.22 19.29 -5.32
CA ASN A 44 3.94 18.30 -4.28
C ASN A 44 4.05 16.89 -4.87
N VAL A 45 4.53 15.98 -4.05
CA VAL A 45 4.53 14.55 -4.33
C VAL A 45 3.85 13.83 -3.18
N ILE A 46 2.85 13.00 -3.47
CA ILE A 46 2.24 12.06 -2.53
C ILE A 46 2.54 10.66 -3.06
N PHE A 47 3.33 9.90 -2.32
CA PHE A 47 3.73 8.55 -2.67
C PHE A 47 3.06 7.56 -1.71
N LEU A 48 2.20 6.69 -2.23
CA LEU A 48 1.46 5.73 -1.42
C LEU A 48 1.98 4.32 -1.67
N ILE A 49 2.12 3.55 -0.61
CA ILE A 49 2.56 2.16 -0.65
C ILE A 49 1.51 1.29 0.03
N GLY A 50 0.90 0.37 -0.71
CA GLY A 50 0.14 -0.74 -0.14
C GLY A 50 1.12 -1.88 0.09
N ASP A 51 1.58 -2.03 1.34
CA ASP A 51 2.54 -3.07 1.70
C ASP A 51 1.97 -4.45 1.38
N GLY A 52 2.72 -5.26 0.63
CA GLY A 52 2.28 -6.59 0.22
C GLY A 52 1.19 -6.65 -0.85
N MET A 53 0.76 -5.50 -1.41
CA MET A 53 -0.37 -5.37 -2.31
C MET A 53 -0.05 -5.80 -3.75
N GLY A 54 0.10 -7.09 -3.99
CA GLY A 54 0.22 -7.63 -5.36
C GLY A 54 -1.04 -7.43 -6.21
N LEU A 55 -0.95 -7.71 -7.51
CA LEU A 55 -2.07 -7.57 -8.46
C LEU A 55 -3.31 -8.39 -8.10
N SER A 56 -3.14 -9.52 -7.42
CA SER A 56 -4.25 -10.36 -6.97
C SER A 56 -5.12 -9.65 -5.95
N TYR A 57 -4.52 -8.86 -5.05
CA TYR A 57 -5.26 -8.07 -4.05
C TYR A 57 -6.16 -7.03 -4.70
N THR A 58 -5.65 -6.29 -5.68
CA THR A 58 -6.45 -5.30 -6.39
C THR A 58 -7.54 -5.94 -7.23
N SER A 59 -7.28 -7.13 -7.80
CA SER A 59 -8.27 -7.90 -8.54
C SER A 59 -9.38 -8.42 -7.61
N ALA A 60 -9.04 -9.01 -6.46
CA ALA A 60 -10.01 -9.46 -5.46
C ALA A 60 -10.86 -8.31 -4.94
N TYR A 61 -10.21 -7.17 -4.63
CA TYR A 61 -10.90 -5.99 -4.15
C TYR A 61 -11.90 -5.42 -5.18
N ARG A 62 -11.62 -5.53 -6.47
CA ARG A 62 -12.57 -5.17 -7.54
C ARG A 62 -13.82 -6.04 -7.48
N TYR A 63 -13.70 -7.35 -7.23
CA TYR A 63 -14.85 -8.21 -6.99
C TYR A 63 -15.61 -7.84 -5.71
N MET A 64 -14.92 -7.43 -4.65
CA MET A 64 -15.56 -6.94 -3.42
C MET A 64 -16.43 -5.69 -3.64
N LYS A 65 -16.01 -4.80 -4.54
CA LYS A 65 -16.70 -3.55 -4.87
C LYS A 65 -17.81 -3.71 -5.91
N ASP A 66 -17.81 -4.82 -6.62
CA ASP A 66 -18.73 -5.08 -7.72
C ASP A 66 -20.19 -5.11 -7.31
N ASP A 67 -21.06 -4.47 -8.08
CA ASP A 67 -22.52 -4.67 -7.99
C ASP A 67 -22.94 -5.81 -8.93
N PRO A 68 -23.33 -6.98 -8.41
CA PRO A 68 -23.69 -8.11 -9.25
C PRO A 68 -24.94 -7.89 -10.12
N LYS A 69 -25.65 -6.76 -9.94
CA LYS A 69 -26.80 -6.37 -10.75
C LYS A 69 -26.41 -5.69 -12.06
N THR A 70 -25.16 -5.25 -12.19
CA THR A 70 -24.66 -4.64 -13.43
C THR A 70 -23.99 -5.68 -14.33
N PRO A 71 -24.00 -5.49 -15.66
CA PRO A 71 -23.40 -6.47 -16.58
C PRO A 71 -21.88 -6.35 -16.70
N VAL A 72 -21.25 -5.37 -16.05
CA VAL A 72 -19.81 -5.09 -16.11
C VAL A 72 -19.26 -4.97 -14.70
N LYS A 73 -17.97 -5.31 -14.51
CA LYS A 73 -17.27 -5.10 -13.25
C LYS A 73 -16.98 -3.61 -13.06
N GLU A 74 -17.39 -3.07 -11.91
CA GLU A 74 -17.09 -1.69 -11.55
C GLU A 74 -15.60 -1.50 -11.29
N LYS A 75 -15.07 -0.36 -11.80
CA LYS A 75 -13.69 0.03 -11.54
C LYS A 75 -13.54 0.57 -10.12
N THR A 76 -12.50 0.13 -9.43
CA THR A 76 -12.04 0.73 -8.19
C THR A 76 -11.43 2.12 -8.45
N GLU A 77 -11.11 2.87 -7.39
CA GLU A 77 -10.33 4.11 -7.58
C GLU A 77 -8.94 3.79 -8.16
N PHE A 78 -8.31 2.70 -7.77
CA PHE A 78 -7.02 2.26 -8.33
C PHE A 78 -7.09 2.04 -9.84
N ASP A 79 -8.08 1.32 -10.33
CA ASP A 79 -8.23 0.98 -11.76
C ASP A 79 -8.28 2.19 -12.68
N LYS A 80 -8.71 3.35 -12.17
CA LYS A 80 -8.83 4.59 -12.95
C LYS A 80 -7.46 5.21 -13.27
N TYR A 81 -6.42 4.86 -12.51
CA TYR A 81 -5.10 5.49 -12.56
C TYR A 81 -3.97 4.49 -12.78
N PHE A 82 -4.29 3.25 -13.15
CA PHE A 82 -3.30 2.23 -13.47
C PHE A 82 -2.45 2.67 -14.67
N VAL A 83 -1.12 2.65 -14.52
CA VAL A 83 -0.17 3.08 -15.55
C VAL A 83 0.83 1.99 -15.92
N GLY A 84 1.03 0.98 -15.08
CA GLY A 84 1.98 -0.10 -15.34
C GLY A 84 2.27 -0.95 -14.12
N THR A 85 3.42 -1.62 -14.15
CA THR A 85 3.92 -2.48 -13.07
C THR A 85 5.38 -2.15 -12.77
N GLN A 86 5.88 -2.60 -11.60
CA GLN A 86 7.29 -2.49 -11.25
C GLN A 86 7.86 -3.80 -10.76
N MET A 87 9.15 -4.02 -11.06
CA MET A 87 9.97 -5.10 -10.52
C MET A 87 10.40 -4.76 -9.09
N THR A 88 10.46 -5.77 -8.21
CA THR A 88 10.65 -5.58 -6.76
C THR A 88 11.93 -6.21 -6.20
N TYR A 89 12.70 -6.98 -6.97
CA TYR A 89 13.86 -7.74 -6.50
C TYR A 89 14.87 -6.90 -5.69
N PRO A 90 15.47 -7.46 -4.60
CA PRO A 90 16.53 -6.83 -3.82
C PRO A 90 17.90 -7.07 -4.45
N GLU A 91 18.94 -6.43 -3.94
CA GLU A 91 20.35 -6.79 -4.16
C GLU A 91 20.89 -7.51 -2.93
N ASP A 92 20.48 -8.78 -2.78
CA ASP A 92 20.83 -9.63 -1.65
C ASP A 92 21.53 -10.90 -2.14
N GLU A 93 22.63 -11.30 -1.48
CA GLU A 93 23.42 -12.45 -1.90
C GLU A 93 22.69 -13.80 -1.71
N HIS A 94 21.70 -13.85 -0.82
CA HIS A 94 21.04 -15.09 -0.40
C HIS A 94 19.55 -15.15 -0.76
N GLN A 95 18.93 -14.00 -1.03
CA GLN A 95 17.50 -13.87 -1.24
C GLN A 95 17.20 -13.01 -2.46
N ASN A 96 16.40 -13.51 -3.39
CA ASN A 96 15.99 -12.77 -4.58
C ASN A 96 14.55 -12.27 -4.53
N ILE A 97 13.87 -12.48 -3.40
CA ILE A 97 12.57 -11.91 -3.08
C ILE A 97 12.77 -10.85 -1.99
N THR A 98 12.26 -9.66 -2.21
CA THR A 98 12.48 -8.51 -1.34
C THR A 98 11.70 -8.61 -0.04
N ASP A 99 12.24 -7.99 1.03
CA ASP A 99 11.45 -7.54 2.16
C ASP A 99 11.06 -6.06 1.99
N SER A 100 10.20 -5.56 2.90
CA SER A 100 9.72 -4.16 2.82
C SER A 100 10.86 -3.14 3.01
N ALA A 101 11.93 -3.49 3.74
CA ALA A 101 13.04 -2.57 4.02
C ALA A 101 13.85 -2.29 2.75
N SER A 102 14.32 -3.33 2.06
CA SER A 102 15.08 -3.18 0.81
C SER A 102 14.22 -2.62 -0.31
N ALA A 103 12.93 -3.00 -0.41
CA ALA A 103 12.03 -2.43 -1.40
C ALA A 103 11.75 -0.95 -1.16
N ALA A 104 11.48 -0.55 0.08
CA ALA A 104 11.26 0.86 0.43
C ALA A 104 12.55 1.69 0.26
N THR A 105 13.73 1.14 0.56
CA THR A 105 15.02 1.77 0.26
C THR A 105 15.19 2.00 -1.24
N ALA A 106 14.84 1.02 -2.06
CA ALA A 106 14.87 1.21 -3.52
C ALA A 106 13.94 2.32 -3.98
N MET A 107 12.72 2.41 -3.42
CA MET A 107 11.72 3.43 -3.76
C MET A 107 12.00 4.81 -3.14
N SER A 108 12.78 4.90 -2.06
CA SER A 108 13.11 6.16 -1.39
C SER A 108 14.45 6.75 -1.83
N ALA A 109 15.45 5.90 -2.11
CA ALA A 109 16.82 6.32 -2.40
C ALA A 109 17.27 6.01 -3.84
N GLY A 110 16.55 5.14 -4.57
CA GLY A 110 16.88 4.80 -5.96
C GLY A 110 18.05 3.83 -6.12
N VAL A 111 18.38 3.10 -5.07
CA VAL A 111 19.41 2.07 -5.04
C VAL A 111 18.84 0.74 -4.59
N LYS A 112 19.37 -0.37 -5.11
CA LYS A 112 19.09 -1.70 -4.59
C LYS A 112 19.99 -1.96 -3.38
N THR A 113 19.50 -2.77 -2.44
CA THR A 113 20.23 -3.16 -1.23
C THR A 113 19.78 -4.53 -0.73
N TYR A 114 20.41 -5.04 0.29
CA TYR A 114 20.07 -6.32 0.94
C TYR A 114 18.78 -6.21 1.78
N ASN A 115 18.13 -7.34 1.99
CA ASN A 115 16.95 -7.42 2.86
C ASN A 115 17.26 -6.94 4.29
N ALA A 116 16.33 -6.24 4.90
CA ALA A 116 16.41 -5.56 6.20
C ALA A 116 17.15 -4.20 6.23
N ALA A 117 17.77 -3.75 5.15
CA ALA A 117 18.48 -2.46 5.08
C ALA A 117 17.49 -1.26 5.08
N ILE A 118 17.75 -0.26 5.91
CA ILE A 118 16.98 0.99 5.99
C ILE A 118 17.83 2.13 5.44
N ALA A 119 17.57 2.53 4.20
CA ALA A 119 18.26 3.60 3.47
C ALA A 119 19.80 3.55 3.61
N VAL A 120 20.35 2.35 3.54
CA VAL A 120 21.79 2.08 3.41
C VAL A 120 22.04 1.16 2.22
N ASP A 121 23.20 1.26 1.59
CA ASP A 121 23.64 0.38 0.50
C ASP A 121 24.30 -0.90 1.02
N ASN A 122 24.81 -1.73 0.11
CA ASN A 122 25.48 -3.00 0.47
C ASN A 122 26.87 -2.80 1.14
N ASP A 123 27.43 -1.60 1.10
CA ASP A 123 28.63 -1.20 1.85
C ASP A 123 28.29 -0.60 3.21
N PHE A 124 27.01 -0.68 3.64
CA PHE A 124 26.47 -0.10 4.87
C PHE A 124 26.62 1.42 4.95
N THR A 125 26.65 2.09 3.80
CA THR A 125 26.74 3.55 3.71
C THR A 125 25.34 4.14 3.56
N ASP A 126 25.05 5.20 4.30
CA ASP A 126 23.79 5.93 4.22
C ASP A 126 23.55 6.44 2.80
N VAL A 127 22.35 6.20 2.27
CA VAL A 127 21.94 6.68 0.94
C VAL A 127 20.83 7.70 1.07
N LYS A 128 21.03 8.84 0.44
CA LYS A 128 20.10 9.97 0.50
C LYS A 128 18.72 9.61 0.00
N THR A 129 17.69 9.97 0.77
CA THR A 129 16.29 9.71 0.43
C THR A 129 15.61 10.89 -0.27
N VAL A 130 14.53 10.62 -0.99
CA VAL A 130 13.67 11.66 -1.61
C VAL A 130 13.02 12.57 -0.57
N LEU A 131 12.78 12.09 0.66
CA LEU A 131 12.27 12.89 1.77
C LEU A 131 13.32 13.92 2.21
N GLU A 132 14.57 13.50 2.37
CA GLU A 132 15.69 14.39 2.71
C GLU A 132 15.93 15.42 1.61
N ALA A 133 15.94 15.00 0.35
CA ALA A 133 16.04 15.91 -0.78
C ALA A 133 14.88 16.93 -0.81
N ALA A 134 13.67 16.51 -0.49
CA ALA A 134 12.53 17.42 -0.37
C ALA A 134 12.75 18.45 0.74
N LYS A 135 13.22 18.01 1.91
CA LYS A 135 13.52 18.90 3.04
C LYS A 135 14.66 19.88 2.72
N GLU A 136 15.73 19.43 2.06
CA GLU A 136 16.84 20.30 1.60
C GLU A 136 16.35 21.39 0.65
N ASN A 137 15.36 21.07 -0.19
CA ASN A 137 14.75 22.02 -1.11
C ASN A 137 13.64 22.89 -0.45
N GLY A 138 13.56 22.90 0.89
CA GLY A 138 12.64 23.74 1.66
C GLY A 138 11.18 23.30 1.59
N LYS A 139 10.91 22.07 1.17
CA LYS A 139 9.56 21.47 1.18
C LYS A 139 9.21 20.97 2.59
N SER A 140 7.92 20.88 2.88
CA SER A 140 7.45 20.14 4.05
C SER A 140 7.44 18.64 3.77
N THR A 141 7.57 17.83 4.81
CA THR A 141 7.75 16.38 4.69
C THR A 141 6.87 15.64 5.69
N GLY A 142 6.35 14.48 5.29
CA GLY A 142 5.50 13.68 6.16
C GLY A 142 5.58 12.20 5.89
N LEU A 143 5.38 11.42 6.95
CA LEU A 143 5.24 9.97 6.95
C LEU A 143 3.94 9.59 7.66
N VAL A 144 3.16 8.71 7.03
CA VAL A 144 1.90 8.18 7.56
C VAL A 144 1.88 6.67 7.33
N ALA A 145 1.58 5.88 8.36
CA ALA A 145 1.53 4.42 8.27
C ALA A 145 0.46 3.82 9.18
N THR A 146 -0.02 2.63 8.88
CA THR A 146 -0.88 1.85 9.79
C THR A 146 -0.10 0.85 10.63
N SER A 147 1.20 0.65 10.36
CA SER A 147 2.17 -0.02 11.23
C SER A 147 2.70 0.91 12.33
N GLU A 148 3.73 0.46 13.08
CA GLU A 148 4.64 1.36 13.79
C GLU A 148 5.22 2.35 12.78
N ILE A 149 5.23 3.63 13.12
CA ILE A 149 5.83 4.64 12.24
C ILE A 149 7.35 4.43 12.07
N THR A 150 7.96 3.59 12.89
CA THR A 150 9.35 3.12 12.81
C THR A 150 9.51 1.80 12.06
N HIS A 151 8.42 1.22 11.52
CA HIS A 151 8.49 0.03 10.70
C HIS A 151 9.27 0.28 9.40
N ALA A 152 9.67 -0.79 8.72
CA ALA A 152 10.62 -0.75 7.61
C ALA A 152 10.30 0.28 6.52
N THR A 153 9.05 0.33 6.08
CA THR A 153 8.64 1.18 4.95
C THR A 153 8.74 2.67 5.27
N PRO A 154 8.12 3.22 6.35
CA PRO A 154 8.33 4.61 6.70
C PRO A 154 9.78 4.90 7.13
N ALA A 155 10.46 3.93 7.79
CA ALA A 155 11.84 4.08 8.20
C ALA A 155 12.78 4.37 7.03
N ALA A 156 12.66 3.63 5.92
CA ALA A 156 13.50 3.79 4.74
C ALA A 156 13.36 5.17 4.03
N TYR A 157 12.38 5.99 4.41
CA TYR A 157 12.29 7.38 3.95
C TYR A 157 12.90 8.37 4.93
N GLY A 158 12.89 8.07 6.23
CA GLY A 158 13.19 9.02 7.28
C GLY A 158 14.37 8.67 8.19
N ALA A 159 14.98 7.50 8.08
CA ALA A 159 16.08 7.02 8.92
C ALA A 159 17.14 6.28 8.10
N HIS A 160 18.29 6.01 8.72
CA HIS A 160 19.34 5.17 8.15
C HIS A 160 19.78 4.14 9.19
N ASP A 161 19.63 2.85 8.87
CA ASP A 161 20.04 1.76 9.75
C ASP A 161 20.38 0.50 8.96
N ILE A 162 21.35 -0.25 9.44
CA ILE A 162 21.73 -1.55 8.83
C ILE A 162 20.67 -2.63 9.04
N SER A 163 19.68 -2.40 9.90
CA SER A 163 18.64 -3.38 10.19
C SER A 163 17.32 -2.75 10.63
N ARG A 164 16.24 -3.07 9.91
CA ARG A 164 14.85 -2.71 10.27
C ARG A 164 14.42 -3.10 11.69
N LYS A 165 15.16 -4.00 12.34
CA LYS A 165 14.88 -4.44 13.72
C LYS A 165 15.29 -3.42 14.75
N ASN A 166 16.10 -2.43 14.42
CA ASN A 166 16.60 -1.41 15.32
C ASN A 166 15.62 -0.24 15.49
N MET A 167 14.33 -0.55 15.72
CA MET A 167 13.24 0.44 15.72
C MET A 167 13.44 1.59 16.72
N ASP A 168 14.13 1.35 17.83
CA ASP A 168 14.46 2.40 18.81
C ASP A 168 15.52 3.37 18.26
N ALA A 169 16.50 2.88 17.51
CA ALA A 169 17.48 3.72 16.81
C ALA A 169 16.80 4.52 15.69
N ILE A 170 15.95 3.89 14.90
CA ILE A 170 15.13 4.53 13.87
C ILE A 170 14.28 5.68 14.46
N ALA A 171 13.66 5.44 15.62
CA ALA A 171 12.91 6.50 16.32
C ALA A 171 13.81 7.67 16.75
N ASN A 172 15.07 7.37 17.16
CA ASN A 172 16.05 8.41 17.47
C ASN A 172 16.42 9.23 16.23
N ASP A 173 16.68 8.60 15.09
CA ASP A 173 17.04 9.28 13.83
C ASP A 173 15.94 10.26 13.39
N TYR A 174 14.67 9.93 13.61
CA TYR A 174 13.57 10.84 13.29
C TYR A 174 13.65 12.17 14.05
N PHE A 175 14.23 12.16 15.24
CA PHE A 175 14.42 13.35 16.06
C PHE A 175 15.82 13.96 15.92
N ASP A 176 16.87 13.15 15.97
CA ASP A 176 18.25 13.61 16.08
C ASP A 176 18.83 14.05 14.74
N ASP A 177 18.41 13.43 13.62
CA ASP A 177 18.92 13.79 12.30
C ASP A 177 18.25 15.04 11.75
N LEU A 178 19.06 16.05 11.50
CA LEU A 178 18.61 17.35 11.03
C LEU A 178 19.05 17.62 9.60
N VAL A 179 18.12 18.10 8.79
CA VAL A 179 18.40 18.66 7.45
C VAL A 179 18.37 20.19 7.54
N ASN A 180 19.47 20.85 7.19
CA ASN A 180 19.61 22.31 7.30
C ASN A 180 19.25 22.83 8.71
N LYS A 181 19.65 22.12 9.77
CA LYS A 181 19.37 22.42 11.19
C LYS A 181 17.88 22.39 11.56
N LYS A 182 17.05 21.68 10.82
CA LYS A 182 15.63 21.45 11.09
C LYS A 182 15.34 19.97 11.11
N HIS A 183 14.40 19.55 11.93
CA HIS A 183 13.89 18.18 11.87
C HIS A 183 13.46 17.85 10.44
N LYS A 184 13.86 16.67 9.96
CA LYS A 184 13.64 16.27 8.58
C LYS A 184 12.17 15.93 8.27
N ILE A 185 11.36 15.63 9.29
CA ILE A 185 9.96 15.20 9.14
C ILE A 185 9.04 16.14 9.90
N ASP A 186 8.10 16.79 9.23
CA ASP A 186 7.13 17.71 9.86
C ASP A 186 5.89 16.99 10.39
N VAL A 187 5.50 15.90 9.76
CA VAL A 187 4.31 15.12 10.10
C VAL A 187 4.67 13.65 10.23
N LEU A 188 4.48 13.09 11.43
CA LEU A 188 4.66 11.68 11.77
C LEU A 188 3.35 11.15 12.33
N LEU A 189 2.65 10.25 11.62
CA LEU A 189 1.36 9.68 12.04
C LEU A 189 1.36 8.16 11.87
N GLY A 190 1.15 7.41 12.95
CA GLY A 190 1.10 5.95 12.91
C GLY A 190 0.95 5.31 14.27
N GLY A 191 1.35 4.05 14.37
CA GLY A 191 1.56 3.35 15.64
C GLY A 191 2.99 3.51 16.16
N GLY A 192 3.40 2.65 17.10
CA GLY A 192 4.77 2.56 17.55
C GLY A 192 5.12 3.40 18.80
N LEU A 193 4.13 3.77 19.62
CA LEU A 193 4.38 4.51 20.86
C LEU A 193 5.49 3.87 21.71
N SER A 194 5.60 2.54 21.70
CA SER A 194 6.61 1.81 22.47
C SER A 194 8.05 2.19 22.11
N ASN A 195 8.33 2.59 20.87
CA ASN A 195 9.66 3.00 20.41
C ASN A 195 9.97 4.47 20.76
N PHE A 196 8.96 5.29 21.05
CA PHE A 196 9.11 6.71 21.40
C PHE A 196 9.11 6.95 22.91
N VAL A 197 8.42 6.12 23.69
CA VAL A 197 8.37 6.23 25.15
C VAL A 197 9.05 5.02 25.76
N ARG A 198 10.34 5.16 25.99
CA ARG A 198 11.22 4.13 26.51
C ARG A 198 11.75 4.49 27.90
N LYS A 199 12.42 3.54 28.56
CA LYS A 199 13.05 3.78 29.87
C LYS A 199 14.24 4.72 29.79
N ASP A 200 14.99 4.67 28.70
CA ASP A 200 16.18 5.46 28.41
C ASP A 200 15.86 6.83 27.81
N ARG A 201 14.74 6.94 27.06
CA ARG A 201 14.41 8.16 26.34
C ARG A 201 12.91 8.34 26.12
N ASN A 202 12.42 9.57 26.23
CA ASN A 202 11.03 9.91 25.90
C ASN A 202 10.99 10.94 24.76
N LEU A 203 10.96 10.44 23.53
CA LEU A 203 10.95 11.27 22.33
C LEU A 203 9.67 12.11 22.20
N THR A 204 8.52 11.67 22.74
CA THR A 204 7.30 12.48 22.65
C THR A 204 7.43 13.80 23.41
N GLU A 205 8.15 13.81 24.53
CA GLU A 205 8.43 15.04 25.29
C GLU A 205 9.49 15.91 24.58
N GLU A 206 10.44 15.30 23.89
CA GLU A 206 11.46 16.02 23.12
C GLU A 206 10.82 16.70 21.89
N PHE A 207 10.00 15.99 21.09
CA PHE A 207 9.25 16.59 19.99
C PHE A 207 8.35 17.75 20.45
N LYS A 208 7.68 17.61 21.60
CA LYS A 208 6.86 18.71 22.18
C LYS A 208 7.68 19.95 22.50
N LYS A 209 8.90 19.79 23.05
CA LYS A 209 9.81 20.90 23.34
C LYS A 209 10.27 21.64 22.07
N GLU A 210 10.38 20.91 20.96
CA GLU A 210 10.70 21.45 19.64
C GLU A 210 9.47 22.01 18.90
N GLY A 211 8.32 22.08 19.57
CA GLY A 211 7.11 22.73 19.05
C GLY A 211 6.15 21.82 18.27
N TYR A 212 6.37 20.51 18.26
CA TYR A 212 5.41 19.58 17.69
C TYR A 212 4.17 19.43 18.58
N SER A 213 2.99 19.35 17.97
CA SER A 213 1.84 18.78 18.67
C SER A 213 2.03 17.28 18.84
N TYR A 214 1.62 16.74 19.98
CA TYR A 214 1.57 15.31 20.24
C TYR A 214 0.11 14.89 20.45
N VAL A 215 -0.36 13.94 19.67
CA VAL A 215 -1.74 13.43 19.71
C VAL A 215 -1.77 11.91 19.73
N THR A 216 -2.78 11.35 20.39
CA THR A 216 -2.88 9.90 20.63
C THR A 216 -4.22 9.30 20.20
N ASP A 217 -5.14 10.12 19.69
CA ASP A 217 -6.47 9.68 19.25
C ASP A 217 -6.97 10.49 18.05
N ARG A 218 -8.02 9.96 17.41
CA ARG A 218 -8.66 10.54 16.22
C ARG A 218 -9.19 11.95 16.47
N GLU A 219 -9.82 12.18 17.61
CA GLU A 219 -10.46 13.47 17.91
C GLU A 219 -9.41 14.56 18.04
N SER A 220 -8.32 14.30 18.79
CA SER A 220 -7.22 15.24 18.94
C SER A 220 -6.49 15.48 17.60
N LEU A 221 -6.28 14.45 16.77
CA LEU A 221 -5.71 14.60 15.43
C LEU A 221 -6.52 15.54 14.55
N LEU A 222 -7.86 15.39 14.54
CA LEU A 222 -8.75 16.17 13.67
C LEU A 222 -8.94 17.61 14.16
N LYS A 223 -8.77 17.87 15.45
CA LYS A 223 -8.87 19.23 16.05
C LYS A 223 -7.56 20.01 15.97
N ASP A 224 -6.43 19.32 15.98
CA ASP A 224 -5.11 19.96 15.94
C ASP A 224 -4.84 20.66 14.59
N THR A 225 -4.23 21.82 14.63
CA THR A 225 -3.93 22.66 13.45
C THR A 225 -2.47 23.02 13.31
N ASN A 226 -1.60 22.54 14.21
CA ASN A 226 -0.16 22.78 14.13
C ASN A 226 0.41 22.18 12.82
N ASN A 227 1.42 22.84 12.27
CA ASN A 227 2.08 22.37 11.05
C ASN A 227 2.99 21.16 11.30
N GLN A 228 3.53 21.05 12.52
CA GLN A 228 4.38 19.95 12.95
C GLN A 228 3.63 19.10 13.99
N ILE A 229 3.56 17.80 13.73
CA ILE A 229 2.77 16.89 14.56
C ILE A 229 3.40 15.49 14.63
N LEU A 230 3.39 14.93 15.84
CA LEU A 230 3.63 13.53 16.14
C LEU A 230 2.31 12.92 16.62
N GLY A 231 1.76 11.96 15.89
CA GLY A 231 0.57 11.20 16.25
C GLY A 231 0.90 9.73 16.39
N LEU A 232 0.80 9.20 17.61
CA LEU A 232 1.07 7.80 17.92
C LEU A 232 -0.20 7.18 18.51
N PHE A 233 -0.90 6.35 17.73
CA PHE A 233 -2.26 5.91 18.02
C PHE A 233 -2.36 4.50 18.60
N ALA A 234 -1.23 3.78 18.69
CA ALA A 234 -1.12 2.45 19.28
C ALA A 234 0.31 2.21 19.82
N PRO A 235 0.49 1.29 20.79
CA PRO A 235 1.83 0.88 21.26
C PRO A 235 2.69 0.22 20.16
N GLY A 236 2.09 -0.65 19.35
CA GLY A 236 2.62 -1.27 18.12
C GLY A 236 1.93 -0.72 16.89
N GLY A 237 1.66 -1.57 15.88
CA GLY A 237 0.80 -1.19 14.75
C GLY A 237 -0.64 -0.90 15.16
N LEU A 238 -1.40 -0.26 14.29
CA LEU A 238 -2.82 -0.02 14.51
C LEU A 238 -3.61 -1.34 14.36
N ASP A 239 -4.80 -1.42 14.94
CA ASP A 239 -5.73 -2.51 14.66
C ASP A 239 -6.09 -2.54 13.17
N LYS A 240 -6.32 -3.75 12.61
CA LYS A 240 -6.83 -3.90 11.22
C LYS A 240 -8.12 -3.08 11.03
N ALA A 241 -8.34 -2.53 9.86
CA ALA A 241 -9.38 -1.52 9.59
C ALA A 241 -10.79 -1.93 10.05
N ILE A 242 -11.17 -3.20 9.85
CA ILE A 242 -12.47 -3.75 10.28
C ILE A 242 -12.60 -3.86 11.82
N ASP A 243 -11.48 -3.96 12.54
CA ASP A 243 -11.44 -4.10 14.00
C ASP A 243 -11.24 -2.78 14.73
N ARG A 244 -10.79 -1.77 14.00
CA ARG A 244 -10.44 -0.44 14.52
C ARG A 244 -11.64 0.23 15.20
N ASN A 245 -11.41 0.78 16.37
CA ASN A 245 -12.43 1.53 17.12
C ASN A 245 -12.49 3.00 16.68
N GLU A 246 -13.55 3.72 17.11
CA GLU A 246 -13.80 5.11 16.72
C GLU A 246 -12.73 6.12 17.19
N LYS A 247 -11.92 5.77 18.20
CA LYS A 247 -10.86 6.63 18.73
C LYS A 247 -9.57 6.54 17.92
N THR A 248 -9.36 5.47 17.20
CA THR A 248 -8.19 5.29 16.32
C THR A 248 -8.49 5.89 14.96
N PRO A 249 -7.65 6.81 14.43
CA PRO A 249 -7.87 7.40 13.12
C PRO A 249 -7.72 6.34 12.02
N SER A 250 -8.51 6.50 10.95
CA SER A 250 -8.33 5.73 9.72
C SER A 250 -7.10 6.22 8.94
N LEU A 251 -6.61 5.42 8.00
CA LEU A 251 -5.54 5.86 7.10
C LEU A 251 -5.98 7.10 6.29
N GLN A 252 -7.27 7.18 5.91
CA GLN A 252 -7.83 8.37 5.27
C GLN A 252 -7.75 9.60 6.18
N ASP A 253 -8.12 9.49 7.47
CA ASP A 253 -8.06 10.60 8.43
C ASP A 253 -6.62 11.13 8.57
N MET A 254 -5.66 10.20 8.72
CA MET A 254 -4.23 10.54 8.84
C MET A 254 -3.69 11.19 7.55
N THR A 255 -4.00 10.63 6.40
CA THR A 255 -3.61 11.17 5.08
C THR A 255 -4.16 12.58 4.89
N LYS A 256 -5.44 12.80 5.16
CA LYS A 256 -6.07 14.11 5.07
C LYS A 256 -5.44 15.12 6.03
N ALA A 257 -5.20 14.72 7.29
CA ALA A 257 -4.56 15.55 8.30
C ALA A 257 -3.12 15.94 7.89
N ALA A 258 -2.36 15.02 7.30
CA ALA A 258 -1.02 15.28 6.77
C ALA A 258 -1.06 16.27 5.61
N ILE A 259 -1.89 16.03 4.58
CA ILE A 259 -2.04 16.92 3.42
C ILE A 259 -2.43 18.34 3.84
N GLN A 260 -3.38 18.49 4.77
CA GLN A 260 -3.83 19.80 5.27
C GLN A 260 -2.73 20.62 5.92
N ARG A 261 -1.75 19.96 6.57
CA ARG A 261 -0.61 20.63 7.21
C ARG A 261 0.49 20.96 6.20
N LEU A 262 0.90 19.96 5.44
CA LEU A 262 2.03 20.05 4.52
C LEU A 262 1.76 21.01 3.35
N SER A 263 0.53 21.07 2.85
CA SER A 263 0.12 21.95 1.75
C SER A 263 0.15 23.44 2.07
N LYS A 264 0.31 23.84 3.34
CA LYS A 264 0.50 25.24 3.73
C LYS A 264 1.88 25.78 3.30
N ASN A 265 2.85 24.90 3.04
CA ASN A 265 4.16 25.30 2.56
C ASN A 265 4.08 25.70 1.07
N LYS A 266 4.45 26.95 0.77
CA LYS A 266 4.44 27.49 -0.61
C LYS A 266 5.46 26.81 -1.55
N ASN A 267 6.51 26.21 -1.00
CA ASN A 267 7.49 25.42 -1.75
C ASN A 267 6.98 24.02 -2.08
N GLY A 268 5.83 23.63 -1.52
CA GLY A 268 5.23 22.31 -1.66
C GLY A 268 5.72 21.31 -0.62
N PHE A 269 5.43 20.03 -0.86
CA PHE A 269 5.70 18.97 0.10
C PHE A 269 6.00 17.61 -0.56
N PHE A 270 6.60 16.73 0.23
CA PHE A 270 6.68 15.29 0.01
C PHE A 270 5.93 14.57 1.13
N LEU A 271 5.06 13.65 0.78
CA LEU A 271 4.31 12.82 1.73
C LEU A 271 4.37 11.36 1.29
N MET A 272 4.86 10.49 2.17
CA MET A 272 4.70 9.04 2.02
C MET A 272 3.53 8.57 2.90
N VAL A 273 2.69 7.70 2.35
CA VAL A 273 1.52 7.09 3.02
C VAL A 273 1.56 5.59 2.82
N GLU A 274 1.46 4.83 3.89
CA GLU A 274 1.52 3.38 3.84
C GLU A 274 0.25 2.72 4.39
N GLY A 275 -0.33 1.82 3.60
CA GLY A 275 -1.31 0.83 4.03
C GLY A 275 -0.61 -0.45 4.44
N SER A 276 -0.01 -0.47 5.62
CA SER A 276 0.92 -1.49 6.09
C SER A 276 0.25 -2.84 6.38
N GLN A 277 -1.02 -2.82 6.78
CA GLN A 277 -1.72 -4.00 7.29
C GLN A 277 -2.22 -4.94 6.18
N ILE A 278 -2.12 -4.55 4.90
CA ILE A 278 -2.42 -5.45 3.76
C ILE A 278 -1.43 -6.61 3.78
N ASP A 279 -0.14 -6.31 4.00
CA ASP A 279 0.94 -7.29 4.13
C ASP A 279 0.73 -8.21 5.32
N TRP A 280 0.44 -7.66 6.50
CA TRP A 280 0.25 -8.46 7.72
C TRP A 280 -0.92 -9.42 7.57
N ALA A 281 -2.04 -8.99 6.97
CA ALA A 281 -3.14 -9.87 6.63
C ALA A 281 -2.75 -10.92 5.58
N GLY A 282 -1.85 -10.57 4.65
CA GLY A 282 -1.28 -11.51 3.69
C GLY A 282 -0.40 -12.59 4.34
N HIS A 283 0.42 -12.22 5.33
CA HIS A 283 1.25 -13.14 6.12
C HIS A 283 0.40 -14.14 6.90
N ASP A 284 -0.73 -13.68 7.45
CA ASP A 284 -1.72 -14.52 8.16
C ASP A 284 -2.58 -15.36 7.20
N ASN A 285 -2.54 -15.13 5.89
CA ASN A 285 -3.47 -15.71 4.90
C ASN A 285 -4.95 -15.35 5.19
N ASP A 286 -5.17 -14.17 5.77
CA ASP A 286 -6.47 -13.62 6.15
C ASP A 286 -7.07 -12.80 4.99
N VAL A 287 -8.02 -13.39 4.26
CA VAL A 287 -8.72 -12.67 3.17
C VAL A 287 -9.67 -11.58 3.70
N VAL A 288 -10.19 -11.70 4.93
CA VAL A 288 -11.08 -10.70 5.54
C VAL A 288 -10.27 -9.44 5.90
N GLY A 289 -9.17 -9.61 6.62
CA GLY A 289 -8.22 -8.54 6.93
C GLY A 289 -7.70 -7.88 5.67
N SER A 290 -7.20 -8.66 4.70
CA SER A 290 -6.69 -8.16 3.43
C SER A 290 -7.69 -7.26 2.70
N MET A 291 -8.94 -7.68 2.56
CA MET A 291 -9.95 -6.89 1.85
C MET A 291 -10.40 -5.66 2.65
N SER A 292 -10.40 -5.71 3.97
CA SER A 292 -10.70 -4.55 4.82
C SER A 292 -9.61 -3.47 4.73
N GLU A 293 -8.35 -3.88 4.71
CA GLU A 293 -7.19 -2.99 4.56
C GLU A 293 -7.12 -2.38 3.15
N MET A 294 -7.41 -3.17 2.11
CA MET A 294 -7.57 -2.65 0.75
C MET A 294 -8.62 -1.54 0.67
N ALA A 295 -9.72 -1.67 1.43
CA ALA A 295 -10.77 -0.66 1.48
C ALA A 295 -10.32 0.63 2.22
N ASP A 296 -9.52 0.53 3.27
CA ASP A 296 -8.96 1.69 3.98
C ASP A 296 -7.88 2.39 3.12
N PHE A 297 -7.03 1.62 2.45
CA PHE A 297 -6.01 2.15 1.54
C PHE A 297 -6.63 2.86 0.32
N GLU A 298 -7.70 2.30 -0.28
CA GLU A 298 -8.42 2.98 -1.37
C GLU A 298 -8.96 4.35 -0.96
N LYS A 299 -9.47 4.48 0.28
CA LYS A 299 -9.98 5.77 0.79
C LYS A 299 -8.85 6.80 0.94
N ALA A 300 -7.69 6.38 1.44
CA ALA A 300 -6.50 7.22 1.54
C ALA A 300 -5.98 7.64 0.15
N PHE A 301 -5.91 6.70 -0.79
CA PHE A 301 -5.56 6.98 -2.18
C PHE A 301 -6.53 7.99 -2.81
N LYS A 302 -7.83 7.81 -2.62
CA LYS A 302 -8.85 8.73 -3.11
C LYS A 302 -8.68 10.14 -2.51
N GLU A 303 -8.35 10.27 -1.24
CA GLU A 303 -8.09 11.57 -0.59
C GLU A 303 -6.91 12.30 -1.27
N ALA A 304 -5.82 11.56 -1.56
CA ALA A 304 -4.67 12.10 -2.28
C ALA A 304 -5.04 12.55 -3.71
N ILE A 305 -5.80 11.73 -4.44
CA ILE A 305 -6.27 12.05 -5.79
C ILE A 305 -7.20 13.27 -5.79
N ASP A 306 -8.13 13.36 -4.85
CA ASP A 306 -9.07 14.48 -4.76
C ASP A 306 -8.36 15.79 -4.42
N PHE A 307 -7.32 15.74 -3.59
CA PHE A 307 -6.44 16.88 -3.36
C PHE A 307 -5.68 17.27 -4.63
N ALA A 308 -5.04 16.31 -5.30
CA ALA A 308 -4.25 16.57 -6.51
C ALA A 308 -5.07 17.16 -7.65
N LYS A 309 -6.33 16.72 -7.83
CA LYS A 309 -7.27 17.30 -8.81
C LYS A 309 -7.56 18.77 -8.53
N LYS A 310 -7.68 19.16 -7.27
CA LYS A 310 -7.96 20.54 -6.87
C LYS A 310 -6.73 21.44 -6.97
N ASP A 311 -5.57 20.91 -6.57
CA ASP A 311 -4.31 21.64 -6.53
C ASP A 311 -3.69 21.82 -7.92
N GLY A 312 -3.74 20.80 -8.76
CA GLY A 312 -3.23 20.82 -10.14
C GLY A 312 -1.70 20.79 -10.29
N ASN A 313 -0.92 20.84 -9.21
CA ASN A 313 0.54 20.79 -9.18
C ASN A 313 1.07 19.62 -8.33
N THR A 314 0.22 18.67 -8.02
CA THR A 314 0.52 17.50 -7.20
C THR A 314 0.60 16.25 -8.05
N LEU A 315 1.72 15.57 -7.98
CA LEU A 315 1.88 14.19 -8.45
C LEU A 315 1.45 13.24 -7.34
N VAL A 316 0.58 12.30 -7.64
CA VAL A 316 0.22 11.15 -6.80
C VAL A 316 0.70 9.89 -7.49
N VAL A 317 1.47 9.08 -6.77
CA VAL A 317 1.87 7.73 -7.20
C VAL A 317 1.44 6.76 -6.12
N ALA A 318 0.87 5.62 -6.49
CA ALA A 318 0.61 4.51 -5.58
C ALA A 318 1.15 3.22 -6.18
N THR A 319 1.74 2.38 -5.34
CA THR A 319 2.29 1.08 -5.72
C THR A 319 2.29 0.12 -4.53
N ALA A 320 2.90 -1.03 -4.68
CA ALA A 320 3.26 -1.93 -3.59
C ALA A 320 4.78 -2.10 -3.55
N ASP A 321 5.31 -2.57 -2.46
CA ASP A 321 6.73 -2.89 -2.29
C ASP A 321 7.03 -4.33 -2.73
N HIS A 322 6.11 -5.26 -2.49
CA HIS A 322 6.09 -6.67 -2.95
C HIS A 322 4.66 -7.19 -2.93
N SER A 323 4.47 -8.47 -3.18
CA SER A 323 3.24 -9.21 -2.89
C SER A 323 3.48 -10.16 -1.72
N THR A 324 2.42 -10.53 -0.99
CA THR A 324 2.50 -11.36 0.21
C THR A 324 1.50 -12.52 0.13
N GLY A 325 1.85 -13.67 0.72
CA GLY A 325 1.01 -14.84 0.84
C GLY A 325 0.86 -15.66 -0.43
N GLY A 326 1.36 -15.17 -1.59
CA GLY A 326 1.07 -15.77 -2.88
C GLY A 326 -0.44 -15.88 -3.11
N PHE A 327 -1.15 -14.79 -2.75
CA PHE A 327 -2.61 -14.68 -2.78
C PHE A 327 -3.17 -14.91 -4.17
N SER A 328 -4.19 -15.77 -4.26
CA SER A 328 -4.90 -16.03 -5.51
C SER A 328 -6.42 -16.11 -5.30
N ILE A 329 -7.16 -15.78 -6.34
CA ILE A 329 -8.61 -15.99 -6.44
C ILE A 329 -8.89 -17.14 -7.39
N GLY A 330 -9.82 -18.06 -7.01
CA GLY A 330 -10.07 -19.29 -7.75
C GLY A 330 -9.13 -20.43 -7.31
N ALA A 331 -9.32 -20.94 -6.09
CA ALA A 331 -8.54 -22.05 -5.53
C ALA A 331 -9.15 -23.44 -5.82
N ASN A 332 -8.34 -24.48 -5.59
CA ASN A 332 -8.77 -25.89 -5.59
C ASN A 332 -9.44 -26.34 -6.91
N GLY A 333 -9.03 -25.75 -8.05
CA GLY A 333 -9.60 -26.06 -9.35
C GLY A 333 -11.02 -25.49 -9.58
N ILE A 334 -11.50 -24.64 -8.69
CA ILE A 334 -12.79 -23.96 -8.79
C ILE A 334 -12.62 -22.64 -9.53
N TYR A 335 -13.34 -22.47 -10.64
CA TYR A 335 -13.33 -21.25 -11.48
C TYR A 335 -14.29 -20.20 -10.93
N ASN A 336 -14.14 -19.83 -9.65
CA ASN A 336 -14.99 -18.86 -8.98
C ASN A 336 -14.24 -18.15 -7.85
N PHE A 337 -14.72 -16.95 -7.50
CA PHE A 337 -14.36 -16.22 -6.30
C PHE A 337 -15.64 -15.65 -5.70
N ASP A 338 -16.03 -16.15 -4.52
CA ASP A 338 -17.25 -15.74 -3.82
C ASP A 338 -16.91 -14.72 -2.72
N VAL A 339 -17.33 -13.49 -2.91
CA VAL A 339 -17.10 -12.39 -1.95
C VAL A 339 -18.10 -12.39 -0.79
N ASN A 340 -19.18 -13.14 -0.85
CA ASN A 340 -20.22 -13.11 0.20
C ASN A 340 -19.70 -13.58 1.56
N PRO A 341 -18.89 -14.66 1.66
CA PRO A 341 -18.30 -15.05 2.93
C PRO A 341 -17.45 -13.94 3.55
N ILE A 342 -16.65 -13.25 2.73
CA ILE A 342 -15.79 -12.15 3.18
C ILE A 342 -16.64 -10.97 3.68
N LYS A 343 -17.69 -10.61 2.93
CA LYS A 343 -18.63 -9.53 3.32
C LYS A 343 -19.46 -9.87 4.56
N ALA A 344 -19.60 -11.14 4.90
CA ALA A 344 -20.31 -11.58 6.09
C ALA A 344 -19.51 -11.44 7.39
N ALA A 345 -18.21 -11.22 7.29
CA ALA A 345 -17.36 -10.99 8.46
C ALA A 345 -17.55 -9.57 9.01
N LYS A 346 -17.66 -9.43 10.33
CA LYS A 346 -17.75 -8.17 11.08
C LYS A 346 -16.46 -7.84 11.82
N ARG A 347 -15.56 -8.81 11.97
CA ARG A 347 -14.25 -8.74 12.59
C ARG A 347 -13.28 -9.66 11.86
N THR A 348 -11.99 -9.50 12.07
CA THR A 348 -10.99 -10.43 11.56
C THR A 348 -10.98 -11.74 12.32
N PRO A 349 -10.44 -12.81 11.73
CA PRO A 349 -10.15 -14.06 12.44
C PRO A 349 -9.31 -13.85 13.71
N ASP A 350 -8.24 -13.04 13.63
CA ASP A 350 -7.41 -12.64 14.77
C ASP A 350 -8.21 -12.11 15.96
N PHE A 351 -9.11 -11.16 15.69
CA PHE A 351 -9.99 -10.57 16.70
C PHE A 351 -10.89 -11.63 17.34
N MET A 352 -11.48 -12.48 16.52
CA MET A 352 -12.34 -13.55 17.01
C MET A 352 -11.58 -14.59 17.83
N ALA A 353 -10.39 -14.97 17.41
CA ALA A 353 -9.49 -15.88 18.14
C ALA A 353 -9.11 -15.31 19.51
N ALA A 354 -8.76 -14.01 19.56
CA ALA A 354 -8.44 -13.34 20.81
C ALA A 354 -9.63 -13.31 21.80
N GLU A 355 -10.86 -13.04 21.34
CA GLU A 355 -12.06 -13.11 22.18
C GLU A 355 -12.33 -14.53 22.72
N ILE A 356 -12.18 -15.54 21.86
CA ILE A 356 -12.35 -16.95 22.27
C ILE A 356 -11.33 -17.32 23.36
N LEU A 357 -10.06 -17.03 23.15
CA LEU A 357 -9.02 -17.33 24.11
C LEU A 357 -9.10 -16.45 25.38
N GLY A 358 -9.74 -15.28 25.29
CA GLY A 358 -10.13 -14.43 26.41
C GLY A 358 -11.29 -14.96 27.24
N GLY A 359 -11.91 -16.07 26.85
CA GLY A 359 -12.96 -16.78 27.63
C GLY A 359 -14.35 -16.75 27.01
N ALA A 360 -14.56 -16.16 25.83
CA ALA A 360 -15.81 -16.27 25.11
C ALA A 360 -15.97 -17.70 24.52
N THR A 361 -17.22 -18.16 24.35
CA THR A 361 -17.43 -19.44 23.70
C THR A 361 -17.25 -19.33 22.18
N VAL A 362 -16.78 -20.41 21.54
CA VAL A 362 -16.58 -20.44 20.09
C VAL A 362 -17.88 -20.13 19.35
N GLU A 363 -18.98 -20.78 19.73
CA GLU A 363 -20.28 -20.63 19.08
C GLU A 363 -20.81 -19.19 19.18
N GLU A 364 -20.74 -18.59 20.35
CA GLU A 364 -21.23 -17.21 20.55
C GLU A 364 -20.38 -16.22 19.76
N THR A 365 -19.05 -16.38 19.76
CA THR A 365 -18.13 -15.51 19.03
C THR A 365 -18.36 -15.62 17.51
N LEU A 366 -18.36 -16.81 16.96
CA LEU A 366 -18.58 -17.01 15.53
C LEU A 366 -19.96 -16.49 15.10
N LYS A 367 -21.03 -16.78 15.87
CA LYS A 367 -22.38 -16.27 15.59
C LYS A 367 -22.48 -14.75 15.68
N LYS A 368 -21.73 -14.11 16.56
CA LYS A 368 -21.72 -12.66 16.74
C LYS A 368 -21.05 -11.95 15.57
N TYR A 369 -19.96 -12.51 15.05
CA TYR A 369 -19.09 -11.83 14.11
C TYR A 369 -19.12 -12.36 12.68
N ILE A 370 -19.84 -13.46 12.41
CA ILE A 370 -19.97 -14.04 11.07
C ILE A 370 -21.46 -14.16 10.72
N ASP A 371 -21.92 -13.40 9.73
CA ASP A 371 -23.29 -13.44 9.23
C ASP A 371 -23.49 -14.58 8.19
N LEU A 372 -23.02 -15.78 8.55
CA LEU A 372 -23.20 -17.01 7.77
C LEU A 372 -23.68 -18.13 8.67
N GLN A 373 -24.45 -19.05 8.09
CA GLN A 373 -24.72 -20.33 8.74
C GLN A 373 -23.48 -21.23 8.56
N LEU A 374 -22.75 -21.44 9.65
CA LEU A 374 -21.62 -22.36 9.70
C LEU A 374 -22.11 -23.81 9.88
N THR A 375 -21.34 -24.74 9.34
CA THR A 375 -21.58 -26.19 9.56
C THR A 375 -21.05 -26.63 10.92
N ASP A 376 -21.53 -27.78 11.41
CA ASP A 376 -21.02 -28.35 12.66
C ASP A 376 -19.52 -28.70 12.59
N ASP A 377 -19.04 -29.11 11.40
CA ASP A 377 -17.62 -29.43 11.18
C ASP A 377 -16.74 -28.16 11.24
N GLU A 378 -17.17 -27.01 10.68
CA GLU A 378 -16.47 -25.74 10.78
C GLU A 378 -16.38 -25.27 12.23
N ILE A 379 -17.50 -25.29 12.95
CA ILE A 379 -17.53 -24.93 14.38
C ILE A 379 -16.63 -25.88 15.19
N LYS A 380 -16.68 -27.17 14.89
CA LYS A 380 -15.82 -28.17 15.54
C LYS A 380 -14.35 -27.91 15.29
N SER A 381 -13.96 -27.58 14.06
CA SER A 381 -12.57 -27.26 13.72
C SER A 381 -12.02 -26.09 14.58
N VAL A 382 -12.81 -25.02 14.73
CA VAL A 382 -12.41 -23.88 15.57
C VAL A 382 -12.35 -24.28 17.07
N LYS A 383 -13.27 -25.12 17.54
CA LYS A 383 -13.22 -25.63 18.93
C LYS A 383 -11.97 -26.46 19.19
N ASP A 384 -11.65 -27.37 18.26
CA ASP A 384 -10.49 -28.25 18.40
C ASP A 384 -9.20 -27.41 18.42
N ALA A 385 -9.12 -26.36 17.59
CA ALA A 385 -8.02 -25.41 17.58
C ALA A 385 -7.96 -24.61 18.88
N ALA A 386 -9.06 -24.03 19.35
CA ALA A 386 -9.13 -23.24 20.59
C ALA A 386 -8.80 -24.06 21.85
N ALA A 387 -9.09 -25.37 21.85
CA ALA A 387 -8.71 -26.26 22.95
C ALA A 387 -7.20 -26.37 23.15
N THR A 388 -6.41 -26.05 22.10
CA THR A 388 -4.93 -25.99 22.21
C THR A 388 -4.42 -24.77 22.96
N LYS A 389 -5.26 -23.76 23.17
CA LYS A 389 -4.93 -22.42 23.73
C LYS A 389 -3.85 -21.67 22.93
N ASP A 390 -3.74 -21.97 21.66
CA ASP A 390 -2.82 -21.38 20.71
C ASP A 390 -3.59 -20.40 19.82
N GLN A 391 -3.24 -19.12 19.87
CA GLN A 391 -3.96 -18.08 19.13
C GLN A 391 -3.83 -18.27 17.63
N THR A 392 -2.63 -18.56 17.13
CA THR A 392 -2.39 -18.77 15.71
C THR A 392 -3.17 -19.98 15.16
N LYS A 393 -3.28 -21.08 15.93
CA LYS A 393 -4.10 -22.22 15.49
C LYS A 393 -5.58 -21.92 15.49
N THR A 394 -6.04 -21.13 16.46
CA THR A 394 -7.47 -20.75 16.55
C THR A 394 -7.85 -19.82 15.42
N ASP A 395 -7.01 -18.87 15.14
CA ASP A 395 -7.09 -17.92 14.05
C ASP A 395 -7.09 -18.62 12.69
N ASN A 396 -6.07 -19.41 12.38
CA ASN A 396 -5.98 -20.18 11.15
C ASN A 396 -7.21 -21.09 10.89
N ALA A 397 -7.84 -21.60 11.96
CA ALA A 397 -9.05 -22.40 11.81
C ALA A 397 -10.26 -21.54 11.38
N ILE A 398 -10.32 -20.27 11.80
CA ILE A 398 -11.36 -19.34 11.37
C ILE A 398 -11.08 -18.84 9.94
N GLU A 399 -9.83 -18.50 9.62
CA GLU A 399 -9.41 -18.13 8.26
C GLU A 399 -9.72 -19.19 7.24
N ALA A 400 -9.50 -20.46 7.58
CA ALA A 400 -9.79 -21.61 6.72
C ALA A 400 -11.26 -21.64 6.28
N ILE A 401 -12.20 -21.21 7.14
CA ILE A 401 -13.62 -21.12 6.79
C ILE A 401 -13.83 -20.09 5.67
N PHE A 402 -13.27 -18.88 5.83
CA PHE A 402 -13.40 -17.82 4.84
C PHE A 402 -12.70 -18.19 3.53
N ASN A 403 -11.47 -18.70 3.59
CA ASN A 403 -10.67 -19.06 2.44
C ASN A 403 -11.34 -20.19 1.63
N ALA A 404 -11.86 -21.23 2.30
CA ALA A 404 -12.57 -22.33 1.64
C ALA A 404 -13.85 -21.86 0.95
N ARG A 405 -14.67 -21.06 1.66
CA ARG A 405 -15.96 -20.59 1.14
C ARG A 405 -15.85 -19.53 0.06
N SER A 406 -14.79 -18.71 0.08
CA SER A 406 -14.53 -17.69 -0.94
C SER A 406 -13.76 -18.22 -2.15
N TYR A 407 -13.26 -19.45 -2.07
CA TYR A 407 -12.31 -20.03 -3.05
C TYR A 407 -11.02 -19.23 -3.17
N THR A 408 -10.53 -18.74 -2.05
CA THR A 408 -9.25 -18.02 -1.93
C THR A 408 -8.11 -19.01 -1.77
N GLY A 409 -7.00 -18.77 -2.45
CA GLY A 409 -5.78 -19.57 -2.38
C GLY A 409 -4.60 -18.78 -1.85
N TRP A 410 -3.74 -19.46 -1.09
CA TRP A 410 -2.48 -18.94 -0.56
C TRP A 410 -1.40 -19.99 -0.78
N THR A 411 -0.21 -19.56 -1.16
CA THR A 411 0.92 -20.48 -1.42
C THR A 411 1.96 -20.45 -0.32
N THR A 412 1.99 -19.40 0.49
CA THR A 412 2.98 -19.18 1.55
C THR A 412 2.44 -18.23 2.61
N GLY A 413 3.08 -18.15 3.76
CA GLY A 413 2.93 -17.04 4.72
C GLY A 413 4.04 -16.00 4.58
N GLY A 414 4.79 -15.95 3.46
CA GLY A 414 5.89 -15.01 3.18
C GLY A 414 5.61 -14.18 1.93
N HIS A 415 6.61 -13.41 1.52
CA HIS A 415 6.52 -12.59 0.31
C HIS A 415 6.69 -13.43 -0.96
N THR A 416 6.17 -12.92 -2.08
CA THR A 416 6.30 -13.51 -3.40
C THR A 416 6.85 -12.49 -4.40
N GLY A 417 7.55 -12.97 -5.43
CA GLY A 417 8.43 -12.17 -6.28
C GLY A 417 7.81 -11.68 -7.59
N GLU A 418 6.49 -11.62 -7.70
CA GLU A 418 5.82 -11.07 -8.87
C GLU A 418 5.92 -9.55 -8.94
N ASP A 419 5.81 -9.00 -10.17
CA ASP A 419 5.70 -7.56 -10.38
C ASP A 419 4.43 -7.02 -9.72
N VAL A 420 4.52 -5.81 -9.17
CA VAL A 420 3.41 -5.16 -8.47
C VAL A 420 2.84 -3.97 -9.27
N PRO A 421 1.57 -3.58 -9.04
CA PRO A 421 0.92 -2.54 -9.83
C PRO A 421 1.45 -1.14 -9.50
N VAL A 422 1.45 -0.26 -10.52
CA VAL A 422 1.75 1.16 -10.38
C VAL A 422 0.56 1.98 -10.85
N TYR A 423 0.16 2.93 -10.03
CA TYR A 423 -0.92 3.90 -10.29
C TYR A 423 -0.36 5.30 -10.20
N ALA A 424 -0.72 6.19 -11.14
CA ALA A 424 -0.23 7.55 -11.12
C ALA A 424 -1.26 8.56 -11.63
N PHE A 425 -1.27 9.76 -11.01
CA PHE A 425 -2.11 10.88 -11.40
C PHE A 425 -1.37 12.21 -11.20
N GLY A 426 -1.62 13.16 -12.08
CA GLY A 426 -1.05 14.51 -12.02
C GLY A 426 0.10 14.71 -13.00
N PRO A 427 0.79 15.86 -12.93
CA PRO A 427 1.89 16.16 -13.85
C PRO A 427 3.05 15.18 -13.65
N GLY A 428 3.63 14.66 -14.73
CA GLY A 428 4.74 13.71 -14.73
C GLY A 428 4.34 12.24 -14.54
N LYS A 429 3.04 11.91 -14.47
CA LYS A 429 2.53 10.54 -14.32
C LYS A 429 3.01 9.59 -15.41
N GLU A 430 3.24 10.09 -16.64
CA GLU A 430 3.68 9.30 -17.79
C GLU A 430 5.07 8.67 -17.60
N LYS A 431 5.88 9.20 -16.68
CA LYS A 431 7.21 8.66 -16.36
C LYS A 431 7.15 7.35 -15.56
N PHE A 432 6.00 7.02 -14.99
CA PHE A 432 5.75 5.80 -14.22
C PHE A 432 5.03 4.72 -15.05
N ALA A 433 4.86 4.94 -16.37
CA ALA A 433 4.13 4.03 -17.23
C ALA A 433 4.98 2.86 -17.74
N GLY A 434 4.34 1.70 -17.93
CA GLY A 434 4.97 0.49 -18.44
C GLY A 434 5.53 -0.39 -17.32
N LEU A 435 6.59 -1.15 -17.63
CA LEU A 435 7.33 -1.92 -16.63
C LEU A 435 8.56 -1.09 -16.22
N ILE A 436 8.62 -0.72 -14.95
CA ILE A 436 9.75 0.03 -14.37
C ILE A 436 10.46 -0.80 -13.29
N ASP A 437 11.66 -0.42 -12.91
CA ASP A 437 12.31 -0.92 -11.70
C ASP A 437 11.83 -0.09 -10.49
N ASN A 438 11.71 -0.68 -9.30
CA ASN A 438 11.24 0.06 -8.13
C ASN A 438 12.19 1.22 -7.74
N THR A 439 13.48 1.17 -8.11
CA THR A 439 14.43 2.27 -7.95
C THR A 439 14.10 3.49 -8.82
N ASP A 440 13.37 3.30 -9.91
CA ASP A 440 13.01 4.39 -10.81
C ASP A 440 12.05 5.39 -10.15
N ASN A 441 11.24 4.93 -9.17
CA ASN A 441 10.39 5.82 -8.38
C ASN A 441 11.20 6.96 -7.76
N ALA A 442 12.24 6.63 -7.01
CA ALA A 442 13.09 7.63 -6.38
C ALA A 442 13.83 8.48 -7.42
N LYS A 443 14.42 7.89 -8.45
CA LYS A 443 15.15 8.60 -9.52
C LYS A 443 14.27 9.64 -10.20
N ILE A 444 13.02 9.28 -10.51
CA ILE A 444 12.03 10.19 -11.10
C ILE A 444 11.69 11.31 -10.12
N ILE A 445 11.42 10.98 -8.84
CA ILE A 445 11.04 11.96 -7.81
C ILE A 445 12.21 12.92 -7.49
N PHE A 446 13.45 12.44 -7.39
CA PHE A 446 14.62 13.30 -7.24
C PHE A 446 14.73 14.36 -8.35
N ASN A 447 14.60 13.93 -9.61
CA ASN A 447 14.63 14.84 -10.75
C ASN A 447 13.53 15.92 -10.67
N MET A 448 12.34 15.56 -10.18
CA MET A 448 11.22 16.48 -9.99
C MET A 448 11.45 17.47 -8.84
N ILE A 449 11.99 17.00 -7.72
CA ILE A 449 12.28 17.84 -6.54
C ILE A 449 13.41 18.82 -6.84
N GLU A 450 14.46 18.37 -7.49
CA GLU A 450 15.65 19.16 -7.81
C GLU A 450 15.48 20.06 -9.04
N GLY A 451 14.36 19.95 -9.74
CA GLY A 451 14.09 20.75 -10.96
C GLY A 451 14.97 20.39 -12.15
N LYS A 452 15.58 19.20 -12.15
CA LYS A 452 16.37 18.64 -13.25
C LYS A 452 15.48 17.95 -14.29
N ASN A 453 14.49 18.66 -14.81
CA ASN A 453 13.72 18.17 -15.95
C ASN A 453 14.58 18.27 -17.22
N LYS A 454 15.33 17.22 -17.54
CA LYS A 454 15.93 17.03 -18.86
C LYS A 454 15.32 15.82 -19.53
#